data_384329d38e84653f415aede26671d1fa
#
_entry.id   384329d38e84653f415aede26671d1fa
#
_cell.length_a   1.000
_cell.length_b   1.000
_cell.length_c   1.000
_cell.angle_alpha   90.00
_cell.angle_beta   90.00
_cell.angle_gamma   90.00
#
_symmetry.space_group_name_H-M   'P 1'
#
loop_
_entity.id
_entity.type
_entity.pdbx_description
1 polymer ?
#
loop_
_entity_poly.entity_id
_entity_poly.type
_entity_poly.pdbx_seq_one_letter_code
_entity_poly.pdbx_strand_id
1 'polypeptide(L)'
;MPEMGAVDFPISADARKPRRLGILAGGGRLPGQIAAAAAAAGRAVFIIGLQGFADPAVLAPWPHEVIRITAAGRILAALRAHGCQDLVLIGPVRRPSLLGLRPDVEGARILARIGMAAFAGDDGLLGAVIRVFAEEGFRVIGMQDVLDGVLAPAGVLTRAVPDDVAMTDVRRGVEVARALGAADVGQGCVVQQGLVLALEAAEGTDAMLARCADLARPGPGGVLVKLPKPGQERRADLPTVGPATICGAAAAGLRGVAFEAGGTILAEREATLAAADTAGLFLLGLDPKTIEGSDKR
;
A
#
# COMPACT_ATOMS: atom_id res chain seq x y z
N MET A 1 7.97 -58.07 1.71
CA MET A 1 7.87 -56.71 1.24
C MET A 1 8.93 -55.93 1.99
N PRO A 2 9.98 -55.35 1.33
CA PRO A 2 10.98 -54.56 2.02
C PRO A 2 10.42 -53.17 2.27
N GLU A 3 10.54 -52.71 3.52
CA GLU A 3 10.27 -51.33 3.94
C GLU A 3 11.19 -50.36 3.20
N MET A 4 10.60 -49.44 2.45
CA MET A 4 11.31 -48.30 1.86
C MET A 4 11.64 -47.33 2.99
N GLY A 5 12.90 -47.34 3.45
CA GLY A 5 13.43 -46.35 4.38
C GLY A 5 13.34 -44.97 3.77
N ALA A 6 12.73 -44.03 4.54
CA ALA A 6 12.72 -42.60 4.21
C ALA A 6 14.15 -42.09 4.12
N VAL A 7 14.58 -41.68 2.94
CA VAL A 7 15.87 -41.03 2.73
C VAL A 7 15.72 -39.58 3.24
N ASP A 8 16.21 -39.32 4.44
CA ASP A 8 16.28 -38.01 5.04
C ASP A 8 17.41 -37.19 4.35
N PHE A 9 17.04 -36.36 3.39
CA PHE A 9 18.00 -35.47 2.77
C PHE A 9 18.35 -34.36 3.77
N PRO A 10 19.64 -34.16 4.11
CA PRO A 10 20.02 -33.10 5.02
C PRO A 10 19.67 -31.74 4.40
N ILE A 11 18.73 -31.03 5.03
CA ILE A 11 18.41 -29.65 4.68
C ILE A 11 19.67 -28.83 4.97
N SER A 12 20.23 -28.20 3.94
CA SER A 12 21.42 -27.33 4.06
C SER A 12 21.22 -26.32 5.20
N ALA A 13 22.23 -26.15 6.05
CA ALA A 13 22.21 -25.17 7.15
C ALA A 13 21.93 -23.74 6.66
N ASP A 14 22.23 -23.44 5.39
CA ASP A 14 21.94 -22.16 4.73
C ASP A 14 20.44 -21.96 4.44
N ALA A 15 19.68 -23.07 4.26
CA ALA A 15 18.22 -23.01 4.09
C ALA A 15 17.45 -22.67 5.39
N ARG A 16 18.12 -22.72 6.55
CA ARG A 16 17.53 -22.40 7.86
C ARG A 16 17.74 -20.94 8.30
N LYS A 17 18.63 -20.19 7.63
CA LYS A 17 18.82 -18.77 7.97
C LYS A 17 17.69 -17.94 7.36
N PRO A 18 17.07 -17.05 8.15
CA PRO A 18 16.06 -16.15 7.61
C PRO A 18 16.68 -15.28 6.51
N ARG A 19 15.98 -15.19 5.37
CA ARG A 19 16.42 -14.41 4.21
C ARG A 19 16.63 -12.96 4.59
N ARG A 20 17.76 -12.36 4.19
CA ARG A 20 18.03 -10.96 4.44
C ARG A 20 17.04 -10.07 3.69
N LEU A 21 16.48 -9.10 4.40
CA LEU A 21 15.48 -8.17 3.85
C LEU A 21 16.15 -6.87 3.39
N GLY A 22 15.97 -6.55 2.12
CA GLY A 22 16.18 -5.21 1.58
C GLY A 22 14.86 -4.41 1.67
N ILE A 23 14.94 -3.15 2.05
CA ILE A 23 13.81 -2.23 2.07
C ILE A 23 14.12 -1.06 1.13
N LEU A 24 13.31 -0.89 0.08
CA LEU A 24 13.37 0.29 -0.77
C LEU A 24 12.39 1.32 -0.19
N ALA A 25 12.94 2.30 0.53
CA ALA A 25 12.20 3.21 1.39
C ALA A 25 11.88 4.54 0.68
N GLY A 26 10.60 4.81 0.46
CA GLY A 26 10.05 6.13 0.21
C GLY A 26 9.89 6.93 1.50
N GLY A 27 8.89 7.83 1.55
CA GLY A 27 8.60 8.66 2.71
C GLY A 27 7.84 7.95 3.83
N GLY A 28 7.61 8.64 4.93
CA GLY A 28 6.81 8.20 6.06
C GLY A 28 7.53 7.24 7.01
N ARG A 29 6.80 6.71 8.00
CA ARG A 29 7.35 5.90 9.10
C ARG A 29 7.35 4.39 8.84
N LEU A 30 6.55 3.92 7.88
CA LEU A 30 6.38 2.50 7.57
C LEU A 30 7.70 1.76 7.27
N PRO A 31 8.68 2.34 6.53
CA PRO A 31 9.97 1.68 6.32
C PRO A 31 10.67 1.27 7.62
N GLY A 32 10.67 2.15 8.62
CA GLY A 32 11.25 1.88 9.94
C GLY A 32 10.47 0.82 10.73
N GLN A 33 9.15 0.80 10.64
CA GLN A 33 8.32 -0.21 11.30
C GLN A 33 8.57 -1.60 10.71
N ILE A 34 8.67 -1.71 9.37
CA ILE A 34 9.02 -2.96 8.69
C ILE A 34 10.42 -3.43 9.11
N ALA A 35 11.40 -2.50 9.17
CA ALA A 35 12.74 -2.84 9.61
C ALA A 35 12.77 -3.37 11.05
N ALA A 36 12.02 -2.75 11.95
CA ALA A 36 11.91 -3.18 13.34
C ALA A 36 11.24 -4.56 13.47
N ALA A 37 10.14 -4.80 12.76
CA ALA A 37 9.45 -6.09 12.76
C ALA A 37 10.33 -7.20 12.20
N ALA A 38 11.01 -6.97 11.07
CA ALA A 38 11.93 -7.93 10.48
C ALA A 38 13.10 -8.25 11.42
N ALA A 39 13.67 -7.24 12.07
CA ALA A 39 14.76 -7.43 13.05
C ALA A 39 14.29 -8.20 14.28
N ALA A 40 13.09 -7.90 14.80
CA ALA A 40 12.49 -8.66 15.91
C ALA A 40 12.25 -10.13 15.55
N ALA A 41 11.96 -10.42 14.28
CA ALA A 41 11.86 -11.79 13.74
C ALA A 41 13.23 -12.42 13.40
N GLY A 42 14.35 -11.80 13.81
CA GLY A 42 15.70 -12.32 13.60
C GLY A 42 16.23 -12.17 12.16
N ARG A 43 15.58 -11.37 11.32
CA ARG A 43 16.02 -11.10 9.95
C ARG A 43 17.05 -9.94 9.94
N ALA A 44 18.14 -10.11 9.23
CA ALA A 44 19.04 -9.00 8.94
C ALA A 44 18.37 -8.05 7.91
N VAL A 45 18.46 -6.75 8.15
CA VAL A 45 17.83 -5.70 7.35
C VAL A 45 18.88 -4.78 6.74
N PHE A 46 18.63 -4.31 5.53
CA PHE A 46 19.36 -3.22 4.88
C PHE A 46 18.36 -2.30 4.18
N ILE A 47 18.46 -0.99 4.37
CA ILE A 47 17.53 -0.01 3.81
C ILE A 47 18.21 0.80 2.71
N ILE A 48 17.55 0.92 1.56
CA ILE A 48 17.89 1.94 0.56
C ILE A 48 16.86 3.05 0.69
N GLY A 49 17.27 4.17 1.27
CA GLY A 49 16.47 5.39 1.31
C GLY A 49 16.48 6.09 -0.04
N LEU A 50 15.31 6.29 -0.63
CA LEU A 50 15.20 7.05 -1.87
C LEU A 50 15.45 8.54 -1.60
N GLN A 51 16.46 9.09 -2.26
CA GLN A 51 16.89 10.48 -2.08
C GLN A 51 15.73 11.45 -2.38
N GLY A 52 15.46 12.35 -1.45
CA GLY A 52 14.38 13.34 -1.54
C GLY A 52 13.00 12.83 -1.10
N PHE A 53 12.90 11.55 -0.68
CA PHE A 53 11.67 10.95 -0.18
C PHE A 53 11.82 10.38 1.22
N ALA A 54 12.86 9.58 1.45
CA ALA A 54 13.06 8.92 2.73
C ALA A 54 13.44 9.90 3.84
N ASP A 55 12.87 9.67 5.03
CA ASP A 55 13.17 10.45 6.23
C ASP A 55 14.49 9.95 6.86
N PRO A 56 15.53 10.80 6.97
CA PRO A 56 16.79 10.42 7.60
C PRO A 56 16.63 9.91 9.03
N ALA A 57 15.68 10.42 9.81
CA ALA A 57 15.44 9.98 11.18
C ALA A 57 14.91 8.54 11.24
N VAL A 58 14.14 8.11 10.23
CA VAL A 58 13.64 6.74 10.10
C VAL A 58 14.76 5.77 9.68
N LEU A 59 15.72 6.25 8.89
CA LEU A 59 16.83 5.44 8.39
C LEU A 59 17.95 5.25 9.43
N ALA A 60 18.23 6.29 10.23
CA ALA A 60 19.38 6.37 11.13
C ALA A 60 19.63 5.15 12.03
N PRO A 61 18.61 4.46 12.58
CA PRO A 61 18.79 3.27 13.42
C PRO A 61 19.27 2.02 12.65
N TRP A 62 19.26 2.03 11.30
CA TRP A 62 19.43 0.85 10.46
C TRP A 62 20.67 0.97 9.55
N PRO A 63 21.30 -0.15 9.17
CA PRO A 63 22.23 -0.15 8.04
C PRO A 63 21.51 0.35 6.78
N HIS A 64 21.98 1.47 6.21
CA HIS A 64 21.29 2.08 5.06
C HIS A 64 22.25 2.81 4.11
N GLU A 65 21.80 3.02 2.88
CA GLU A 65 22.34 3.98 1.93
C GLU A 65 21.22 4.86 1.39
N VAL A 66 21.54 6.13 1.07
CA VAL A 66 20.62 7.04 0.38
C VAL A 66 21.02 7.12 -1.09
N ILE A 67 20.08 6.70 -1.97
CA ILE A 67 20.35 6.55 -3.40
C ILE A 67 19.23 7.23 -4.19
N ARG A 68 19.58 7.89 -5.31
CA ARG A 68 18.58 8.44 -6.22
C ARG A 68 17.78 7.33 -6.88
N ILE A 69 16.48 7.50 -7.00
CA ILE A 69 15.57 6.53 -7.64
C ILE A 69 16.00 6.16 -9.08
N THR A 70 16.67 7.08 -9.77
CA THR A 70 17.16 6.89 -11.15
C THR A 70 18.48 6.14 -11.25
N ALA A 71 19.18 5.92 -10.14
CA ALA A 71 20.46 5.21 -10.10
C ALA A 71 20.23 3.71 -9.82
N ALA A 72 19.49 3.05 -10.69
CA ALA A 72 19.06 1.66 -10.51
C ALA A 72 20.23 0.69 -10.41
N GLY A 73 21.31 0.92 -11.16
CA GLY A 73 22.53 0.11 -11.04
C GLY A 73 23.14 0.16 -9.65
N ARG A 74 23.18 1.35 -9.01
CA ARG A 74 23.64 1.49 -7.63
C ARG A 74 22.71 0.80 -6.64
N ILE A 75 21.40 0.89 -6.84
CA ILE A 75 20.38 0.20 -6.01
C ILE A 75 20.65 -1.30 -6.04
N LEU A 76 20.74 -1.90 -7.23
CA LEU A 76 20.99 -3.33 -7.40
C LEU A 76 22.34 -3.76 -6.81
N ALA A 77 23.40 -2.97 -7.04
CA ALA A 77 24.73 -3.25 -6.50
C ALA A 77 24.72 -3.22 -4.97
N ALA A 78 24.11 -2.23 -4.34
CA ALA A 78 23.98 -2.12 -2.89
C ALA A 78 23.20 -3.29 -2.29
N LEU A 79 22.06 -3.67 -2.87
CA LEU A 79 21.26 -4.81 -2.43
C LEU A 79 22.05 -6.12 -2.48
N ARG A 80 22.84 -6.33 -3.56
CA ARG A 80 23.70 -7.52 -3.72
C ARG A 80 24.86 -7.52 -2.73
N ALA A 81 25.54 -6.38 -2.58
CA ALA A 81 26.68 -6.24 -1.65
C ALA A 81 26.26 -6.55 -0.20
N HIS A 82 25.04 -6.19 0.16
CA HIS A 82 24.47 -6.49 1.47
C HIS A 82 23.75 -7.85 1.53
N GLY A 83 23.82 -8.68 0.48
CA GLY A 83 23.26 -10.04 0.45
C GLY A 83 21.74 -10.08 0.63
N CYS A 84 21.02 -9.03 0.23
CA CYS A 84 19.55 -9.01 0.26
C CYS A 84 18.98 -10.06 -0.70
N GLN A 85 17.96 -10.78 -0.27
CA GLN A 85 17.29 -11.81 -1.05
C GLN A 85 15.81 -11.49 -1.22
N ASP A 86 15.17 -11.00 -0.16
CA ASP A 86 13.81 -10.47 -0.18
C ASP A 86 13.86 -8.95 -0.27
N LEU A 87 12.88 -8.36 -0.93
CA LEU A 87 12.76 -6.91 -1.10
C LEU A 87 11.35 -6.45 -0.82
N VAL A 88 11.21 -5.42 0.02
CA VAL A 88 9.96 -4.68 0.24
C VAL A 88 10.11 -3.27 -0.33
N LEU A 89 9.13 -2.84 -1.14
CA LEU A 89 8.99 -1.47 -1.61
C LEU A 89 7.91 -0.79 -0.78
N ILE A 90 8.24 0.29 -0.08
CA ILE A 90 7.30 0.92 0.87
C ILE A 90 7.55 2.40 1.08
N GLY A 91 6.47 3.13 1.32
CA GLY A 91 6.44 4.56 1.55
C GLY A 91 6.17 5.35 0.27
N PRO A 92 5.48 6.52 0.40
CA PRO A 92 5.11 7.33 -0.75
C PRO A 92 6.34 7.84 -1.51
N VAL A 93 6.25 7.71 -2.83
CA VAL A 93 7.24 8.24 -3.79
C VAL A 93 6.47 9.00 -4.86
N ARG A 94 6.76 10.27 -5.03
CA ARG A 94 6.18 11.02 -6.16
C ARG A 94 6.83 10.55 -7.45
N ARG A 95 6.00 10.26 -8.43
CA ARG A 95 6.46 9.87 -9.76
C ARG A 95 7.38 10.96 -10.34
N PRO A 96 8.64 10.64 -10.65
CA PRO A 96 9.54 11.62 -11.26
C PRO A 96 9.09 11.94 -12.69
N SER A 97 9.29 13.19 -13.12
CA SER A 97 9.07 13.56 -14.51
C SER A 97 10.07 12.82 -15.40
N LEU A 98 9.56 12.15 -16.42
CA LEU A 98 10.41 11.40 -17.38
C LEU A 98 11.41 12.30 -18.10
N LEU A 99 11.07 13.58 -18.32
CA LEU A 99 11.94 14.56 -18.96
C LEU A 99 13.14 14.99 -18.10
N GLY A 100 13.06 14.82 -16.76
CA GLY A 100 14.11 15.16 -15.82
C GLY A 100 14.97 13.98 -15.37
N LEU A 101 14.69 12.77 -15.86
CA LEU A 101 15.43 11.57 -15.46
C LEU A 101 16.88 11.63 -15.97
N ARG A 102 17.84 11.42 -15.05
CA ARG A 102 19.25 11.20 -15.36
C ARG A 102 19.64 9.81 -14.87
N PRO A 103 19.26 8.76 -15.61
CA PRO A 103 19.59 7.39 -15.22
C PRO A 103 21.10 7.13 -15.37
N ASP A 104 21.63 6.22 -14.53
CA ASP A 104 22.91 5.58 -14.82
C ASP A 104 22.75 4.58 -15.98
N VAL A 105 23.84 3.96 -16.42
CA VAL A 105 23.81 3.03 -17.59
C VAL A 105 22.84 1.89 -17.38
N GLU A 106 22.79 1.32 -16.17
CA GLU A 106 21.88 0.23 -15.84
C GLU A 106 20.44 0.75 -15.70
N GLY A 107 20.25 1.93 -15.12
CA GLY A 107 18.95 2.60 -15.08
C GLY A 107 18.38 2.85 -16.47
N ALA A 108 19.20 3.21 -17.46
CA ALA A 108 18.78 3.35 -18.86
C ALA A 108 18.33 1.99 -19.45
N ARG A 109 19.05 0.90 -19.15
CA ARG A 109 18.67 -0.46 -19.58
C ARG A 109 17.33 -0.88 -18.91
N ILE A 110 17.16 -0.60 -17.62
CA ILE A 110 15.94 -0.91 -16.89
C ILE A 110 14.77 -0.10 -17.45
N LEU A 111 14.95 1.19 -17.74
CA LEU A 111 13.92 2.01 -18.38
C LEU A 111 13.53 1.45 -19.76
N ALA A 112 14.50 0.96 -20.54
CA ALA A 112 14.21 0.30 -21.81
C ALA A 112 13.43 -1.00 -21.63
N ARG A 113 13.72 -1.79 -20.58
CA ARG A 113 12.98 -3.04 -20.23
C ARG A 113 11.55 -2.73 -19.74
N ILE A 114 11.36 -1.67 -18.96
CA ILE A 114 10.04 -1.20 -18.55
C ILE A 114 9.23 -0.73 -19.77
N GLY A 115 9.91 -0.07 -20.74
CA GLY A 115 9.34 0.29 -22.04
C GLY A 115 8.02 1.04 -21.94
N MET A 116 7.00 0.58 -22.67
CA MET A 116 5.67 1.20 -22.70
C MET A 116 4.94 1.17 -21.34
N ALA A 117 5.31 0.27 -20.44
CA ALA A 117 4.74 0.23 -19.07
C ALA A 117 5.05 1.51 -18.28
N ALA A 118 6.10 2.26 -18.64
CA ALA A 118 6.37 3.58 -18.08
C ALA A 118 5.28 4.62 -18.42
N PHE A 119 4.49 4.37 -19.46
CA PHE A 119 3.38 5.24 -19.89
C PHE A 119 2.01 4.67 -19.52
N ALA A 120 1.94 3.42 -19.07
CA ALA A 120 0.77 2.87 -18.41
C ALA A 120 0.60 3.57 -17.04
N GLY A 121 -0.57 3.48 -16.44
CA GLY A 121 -0.84 4.03 -15.10
C GLY A 121 0.19 3.62 -14.05
N ASP A 122 0.05 4.09 -12.83
CA ASP A 122 1.03 3.83 -11.76
C ASP A 122 1.17 2.34 -11.45
N ASP A 123 0.10 1.56 -11.55
CA ASP A 123 0.12 0.10 -11.35
C ASP A 123 0.96 -0.61 -12.42
N GLY A 124 0.83 -0.20 -13.69
CA GLY A 124 1.63 -0.75 -14.79
C GLY A 124 3.13 -0.51 -14.61
N LEU A 125 3.50 0.69 -14.18
CA LEU A 125 4.89 1.05 -13.90
C LEU A 125 5.43 0.25 -12.72
N LEU A 126 4.70 0.19 -11.61
CA LEU A 126 5.13 -0.50 -10.39
C LEU A 126 5.27 -2.01 -10.63
N GLY A 127 4.31 -2.62 -11.32
CA GLY A 127 4.39 -4.03 -11.72
C GLY A 127 5.60 -4.33 -12.62
N ALA A 128 5.97 -3.40 -13.53
CA ALA A 128 7.15 -3.54 -14.35
C ALA A 128 8.45 -3.43 -13.52
N VAL A 129 8.51 -2.51 -12.57
CA VAL A 129 9.64 -2.37 -11.63
C VAL A 129 9.82 -3.65 -10.81
N ILE A 130 8.72 -4.22 -10.29
CA ILE A 130 8.76 -5.48 -9.52
C ILE A 130 9.26 -6.64 -10.37
N ARG A 131 8.82 -6.75 -11.63
CA ARG A 131 9.34 -7.77 -12.56
C ARG A 131 10.84 -7.62 -12.77
N VAL A 132 11.35 -6.39 -12.94
CA VAL A 132 12.78 -6.15 -13.07
C VAL A 132 13.53 -6.66 -11.84
N PHE A 133 13.09 -6.36 -10.63
CA PHE A 133 13.74 -6.89 -9.42
C PHE A 133 13.68 -8.42 -9.36
N ALA A 134 12.58 -9.04 -9.79
CA ALA A 134 12.46 -10.50 -9.83
C ALA A 134 13.44 -11.13 -10.85
N GLU A 135 13.59 -10.53 -12.03
CA GLU A 135 14.56 -10.94 -13.06
C GLU A 135 16.02 -10.75 -12.59
N GLU A 136 16.28 -9.76 -11.73
CA GLU A 136 17.57 -9.54 -11.08
C GLU A 136 17.82 -10.48 -9.87
N GLY A 137 16.90 -11.40 -9.59
CA GLY A 137 17.03 -12.45 -8.57
C GLY A 137 16.52 -12.10 -7.18
N PHE A 138 15.82 -10.97 -7.02
CA PHE A 138 15.21 -10.59 -5.75
C PHE A 138 13.78 -11.11 -5.67
N ARG A 139 13.38 -11.64 -4.51
CA ARG A 139 11.98 -11.94 -4.24
C ARG A 139 11.29 -10.70 -3.65
N VAL A 140 10.46 -10.04 -4.43
CA VAL A 140 9.63 -8.93 -3.92
C VAL A 140 8.47 -9.51 -3.12
N ILE A 141 8.38 -9.09 -1.86
CA ILE A 141 7.32 -9.49 -0.92
C ILE A 141 6.55 -8.25 -0.47
N GLY A 142 5.33 -8.46 0.00
CA GLY A 142 4.52 -7.38 0.55
C GLY A 142 4.91 -7.02 1.98
N MET A 143 4.53 -5.84 2.44
CA MET A 143 4.73 -5.45 3.83
C MET A 143 3.93 -6.34 4.80
N GLN A 144 2.80 -6.88 4.37
CA GLN A 144 1.96 -7.81 5.12
C GLN A 144 2.63 -9.17 5.36
N ASP A 145 3.66 -9.50 4.59
CA ASP A 145 4.48 -10.71 4.80
C ASP A 145 5.55 -10.50 5.89
N VAL A 146 5.68 -9.27 6.39
CA VAL A 146 6.68 -8.88 7.40
C VAL A 146 6.01 -8.32 8.66
N LEU A 147 4.91 -7.59 8.51
CA LEU A 147 4.16 -6.92 9.57
C LEU A 147 2.81 -7.62 9.78
N ASP A 148 2.68 -8.37 10.86
CA ASP A 148 1.41 -8.96 11.24
C ASP A 148 0.36 -7.90 11.60
N GLY A 149 -0.90 -8.16 11.23
CA GLY A 149 -2.03 -7.32 11.61
C GLY A 149 -2.05 -5.92 10.97
N VAL A 150 -1.22 -5.67 9.95
CA VAL A 150 -1.20 -4.39 9.22
C VAL A 150 -2.39 -4.24 8.28
N LEU A 151 -2.94 -5.35 7.80
CA LEU A 151 -4.13 -5.34 6.97
C LEU A 151 -5.39 -5.17 7.82
N ALA A 152 -6.30 -4.36 7.33
CA ALA A 152 -7.58 -4.12 7.98
C ALA A 152 -8.43 -5.39 8.02
N PRO A 153 -8.98 -5.80 9.18
CA PRO A 153 -9.88 -6.94 9.26
C PRO A 153 -11.29 -6.60 8.77
N ALA A 154 -12.11 -7.62 8.55
CA ALA A 154 -13.51 -7.46 8.22
C ALA A 154 -14.36 -7.04 9.43
N GLY A 155 -15.47 -6.36 9.17
CA GLY A 155 -16.43 -5.90 10.16
C GLY A 155 -16.24 -4.47 10.61
N VAL A 156 -17.05 -4.04 11.57
CA VAL A 156 -16.97 -2.71 12.18
C VAL A 156 -15.85 -2.67 13.20
N LEU A 157 -14.95 -1.71 13.09
CA LEU A 157 -13.73 -1.62 13.91
C LEU A 157 -13.80 -0.55 15.01
N THR A 158 -14.82 0.28 14.99
CA THR A 158 -15.03 1.43 15.88
C THR A 158 -16.33 1.33 16.66
N ARG A 159 -16.52 2.20 17.67
CA ARG A 159 -17.76 2.27 18.45
C ARG A 159 -18.96 2.72 17.60
N ALA A 160 -18.75 3.66 16.68
CA ALA A 160 -19.76 4.07 15.72
C ALA A 160 -20.04 2.93 14.74
N VAL A 161 -21.32 2.74 14.39
CA VAL A 161 -21.78 1.66 13.52
C VAL A 161 -22.57 2.28 12.35
N PRO A 162 -22.38 1.81 11.10
CA PRO A 162 -23.15 2.29 9.98
C PRO A 162 -24.62 1.89 10.10
N ASP A 163 -25.52 2.84 9.85
CA ASP A 163 -26.96 2.57 9.67
C ASP A 163 -27.30 2.19 8.21
N ASP A 164 -28.56 1.91 7.92
CA ASP A 164 -29.00 1.50 6.58
C ASP A 164 -28.75 2.55 5.50
N VAL A 165 -28.81 3.84 5.86
CA VAL A 165 -28.48 4.94 4.94
C VAL A 165 -27.00 4.94 4.62
N ALA A 166 -26.13 4.83 5.64
CA ALA A 166 -24.69 4.70 5.42
C ALA A 166 -24.35 3.45 4.60
N MET A 167 -24.99 2.32 4.88
CA MET A 167 -24.77 1.09 4.10
C MET A 167 -25.21 1.22 2.64
N THR A 168 -26.22 2.05 2.35
CA THR A 168 -26.61 2.37 0.97
C THR A 168 -25.53 3.21 0.29
N ASP A 169 -24.96 4.20 0.99
CA ASP A 169 -23.83 4.99 0.49
C ASP A 169 -22.57 4.13 0.29
N VAL A 170 -22.29 3.19 1.21
CA VAL A 170 -21.20 2.22 1.07
C VAL A 170 -21.37 1.38 -0.20
N ARG A 171 -22.57 0.79 -0.43
CA ARG A 171 -22.82 -0.01 -1.64
C ARG A 171 -22.60 0.80 -2.91
N ARG A 172 -23.14 2.02 -2.96
CA ARG A 172 -22.92 2.94 -4.08
C ARG A 172 -21.45 3.29 -4.27
N GLY A 173 -20.73 3.53 -3.17
CA GLY A 173 -19.30 3.82 -3.19
C GLY A 173 -18.47 2.66 -3.69
N VAL A 174 -18.83 1.41 -3.36
CA VAL A 174 -18.19 0.21 -3.89
C VAL A 174 -18.30 0.12 -5.41
N GLU A 175 -19.50 0.32 -5.97
CA GLU A 175 -19.73 0.34 -7.44
C GLU A 175 -18.83 1.38 -8.11
N VAL A 176 -18.82 2.60 -7.56
CA VAL A 176 -18.08 3.73 -8.11
C VAL A 176 -16.57 3.53 -7.99
N ALA A 177 -16.07 3.13 -6.82
CA ALA A 177 -14.65 2.91 -6.61
C ALA A 177 -14.09 1.80 -7.51
N ARG A 178 -14.88 0.75 -7.78
CA ARG A 178 -14.53 -0.31 -8.72
C ARG A 178 -14.43 0.19 -10.15
N ALA A 179 -15.43 0.93 -10.62
CA ALA A 179 -15.43 1.51 -11.95
C ALA A 179 -14.22 2.45 -12.14
N LEU A 180 -13.92 3.26 -11.13
CA LEU A 180 -12.78 4.16 -11.09
C LEU A 180 -11.44 3.40 -11.14
N GLY A 181 -11.34 2.33 -10.35
CA GLY A 181 -10.16 1.45 -10.32
C GLY A 181 -9.97 0.68 -11.62
N ALA A 182 -11.05 0.21 -12.26
CA ALA A 182 -10.99 -0.46 -13.56
C ALA A 182 -10.49 0.46 -14.68
N ALA A 183 -10.74 1.77 -14.55
CA ALA A 183 -10.23 2.80 -15.45
C ALA A 183 -8.81 3.29 -15.08
N ASP A 184 -8.20 2.74 -14.01
CA ASP A 184 -6.90 3.17 -13.45
C ASP A 184 -6.83 4.68 -13.12
N VAL A 185 -7.95 5.28 -12.71
CA VAL A 185 -8.02 6.72 -12.36
C VAL A 185 -7.72 6.95 -10.89
N GLY A 186 -8.28 6.12 -10.00
CA GLY A 186 -8.14 6.24 -8.56
C GLY A 186 -8.74 5.06 -7.82
N GLN A 187 -8.78 5.14 -6.50
CA GLN A 187 -9.20 4.01 -5.64
C GLN A 187 -10.17 4.42 -4.53
N GLY A 188 -10.61 5.68 -4.51
CA GLY A 188 -11.49 6.24 -3.50
C GLY A 188 -12.58 7.13 -4.05
N CYS A 189 -13.71 7.17 -3.35
CA CYS A 189 -14.80 8.12 -3.62
C CYS A 189 -15.54 8.45 -2.32
N VAL A 190 -16.23 9.60 -2.32
CA VAL A 190 -17.14 10.00 -1.24
C VAL A 190 -18.57 9.99 -1.75
N VAL A 191 -19.47 9.32 -1.02
CA VAL A 191 -20.88 9.22 -1.32
C VAL A 191 -21.71 9.74 -0.14
N GLN A 192 -22.71 10.54 -0.39
CA GLN A 192 -23.68 11.00 0.60
C GLN A 192 -25.11 10.93 0.03
N GLN A 193 -25.99 10.19 0.70
CA GLN A 193 -27.38 10.01 0.29
C GLN A 193 -27.50 9.52 -1.17
N GLY A 194 -26.66 8.56 -1.57
CA GLY A 194 -26.60 7.99 -2.92
C GLY A 194 -25.91 8.88 -3.96
N LEU A 195 -25.60 10.14 -3.64
CA LEU A 195 -24.91 11.06 -4.54
C LEU A 195 -23.40 10.95 -4.34
N VAL A 196 -22.65 10.79 -5.43
CA VAL A 196 -21.18 10.86 -5.43
C VAL A 196 -20.76 12.32 -5.30
N LEU A 197 -20.12 12.68 -4.20
CA LEU A 197 -19.65 14.04 -3.94
C LEU A 197 -18.26 14.26 -4.54
N ALA A 198 -17.37 13.27 -4.41
CA ALA A 198 -16.00 13.39 -4.87
C ALA A 198 -15.43 12.05 -5.33
N LEU A 199 -14.53 12.10 -6.31
CA LEU A 199 -13.76 10.97 -6.83
C LEU A 199 -12.28 11.27 -6.62
N GLU A 200 -11.52 10.27 -6.19
CA GLU A 200 -10.07 10.34 -6.11
C GLU A 200 -9.46 10.18 -7.51
N ALA A 201 -8.51 11.04 -7.82
CA ALA A 201 -7.69 10.94 -9.02
C ALA A 201 -6.22 11.22 -8.67
N ALA A 202 -5.46 11.86 -9.55
CA ALA A 202 -4.04 12.14 -9.35
C ALA A 202 -3.72 13.03 -8.13
N GLU A 203 -4.71 13.76 -7.61
CA GLU A 203 -4.57 14.59 -6.41
C GLU A 203 -4.42 13.79 -5.12
N GLY A 204 -4.90 12.53 -5.10
CA GLY A 204 -4.89 11.65 -3.93
C GLY A 204 -6.01 11.93 -2.92
N THR A 205 -6.12 11.04 -1.92
CA THR A 205 -7.23 11.03 -0.94
C THR A 205 -7.32 12.32 -0.13
N ASP A 206 -6.20 12.87 0.33
CA ASP A 206 -6.21 14.03 1.24
C ASP A 206 -6.76 15.28 0.53
N ALA A 207 -6.35 15.53 -0.70
CA ALA A 207 -6.85 16.65 -1.49
C ALA A 207 -8.32 16.44 -1.91
N MET A 208 -8.72 15.21 -2.21
CA MET A 208 -10.12 14.86 -2.46
C MET A 208 -10.99 15.16 -1.23
N LEU A 209 -10.57 14.75 -0.03
CA LEU A 209 -11.31 15.02 1.21
C LEU A 209 -11.39 16.52 1.50
N ALA A 210 -10.31 17.26 1.32
CA ALA A 210 -10.29 18.70 1.53
C ALA A 210 -11.34 19.43 0.69
N ARG A 211 -11.46 19.11 -0.61
CA ARG A 211 -12.48 19.73 -1.49
C ARG A 211 -13.89 19.19 -1.24
N CYS A 212 -14.01 17.99 -0.64
CA CYS A 212 -15.29 17.39 -0.34
C CYS A 212 -16.07 18.14 0.75
N ALA A 213 -15.38 18.83 1.65
CA ALA A 213 -16.02 19.62 2.71
C ALA A 213 -16.99 20.67 2.14
N ASP A 214 -16.66 21.31 1.01
CA ASP A 214 -17.48 22.33 0.35
C ASP A 214 -18.68 21.71 -0.42
N LEU A 215 -18.70 20.40 -0.59
CA LEU A 215 -19.72 19.65 -1.33
C LEU A 215 -20.74 18.97 -0.40
N ALA A 216 -20.54 19.07 0.92
CA ALA A 216 -21.39 18.45 1.92
C ALA A 216 -22.86 18.88 1.78
N ARG A 217 -23.76 17.93 1.89
CA ARG A 217 -25.22 18.16 1.82
C ARG A 217 -25.82 18.18 3.22
N PRO A 218 -26.96 18.84 3.41
CA PRO A 218 -27.70 18.79 4.67
C PRO A 218 -28.07 17.33 5.03
N GLY A 219 -28.01 17.02 6.32
CA GLY A 219 -28.35 15.70 6.85
C GLY A 219 -27.15 14.90 7.30
N PRO A 220 -27.26 13.56 7.41
CA PRO A 220 -26.15 12.70 7.81
C PRO A 220 -24.96 12.84 6.85
N GLY A 221 -23.75 12.90 7.40
CA GLY A 221 -22.53 12.98 6.63
C GLY A 221 -22.34 11.82 5.65
N GLY A 222 -21.51 12.03 4.63
CA GLY A 222 -21.20 11.02 3.64
C GLY A 222 -20.23 9.93 4.15
N VAL A 223 -19.91 8.98 3.28
CA VAL A 223 -18.97 7.89 3.54
C VAL A 223 -17.85 7.93 2.51
N LEU A 224 -16.60 7.84 2.98
CA LEU A 224 -15.45 7.54 2.13
C LEU A 224 -15.41 6.03 1.87
N VAL A 225 -15.32 5.62 0.62
CA VAL A 225 -15.07 4.23 0.24
C VAL A 225 -13.73 4.15 -0.47
N LYS A 226 -12.83 3.26 0.01
CA LYS A 226 -11.51 2.99 -0.59
C LYS A 226 -11.35 1.51 -0.88
N LEU A 227 -11.09 1.17 -2.14
CA LEU A 227 -10.89 -0.21 -2.57
C LEU A 227 -9.58 -0.33 -3.36
N PRO A 228 -8.87 -1.46 -3.28
CA PRO A 228 -7.76 -1.73 -4.19
C PRO A 228 -8.27 -1.77 -5.63
N LYS A 229 -7.47 -1.28 -6.56
CA LYS A 229 -7.81 -1.35 -7.98
C LYS A 229 -7.75 -2.80 -8.48
N PRO A 230 -8.58 -3.20 -9.46
CA PRO A 230 -8.45 -4.51 -10.09
C PRO A 230 -7.06 -4.68 -10.72
N GLY A 231 -6.37 -5.78 -10.36
CA GLY A 231 -5.02 -6.05 -10.87
C GLY A 231 -3.89 -5.26 -10.20
N GLN A 232 -4.20 -4.47 -9.16
CA GLN A 232 -3.19 -3.72 -8.40
C GLN A 232 -2.09 -4.63 -7.84
N GLU A 233 -0.85 -4.17 -7.87
CA GLU A 233 0.30 -4.90 -7.35
C GLU A 233 0.30 -4.88 -5.81
N ARG A 234 -0.38 -5.82 -5.21
CA ARG A 234 -0.62 -5.91 -3.75
C ARG A 234 0.65 -6.01 -2.89
N ARG A 235 1.81 -6.32 -3.50
CA ARG A 235 3.09 -6.41 -2.78
C ARG A 235 3.69 -5.03 -2.48
N ALA A 236 3.33 -4.00 -3.25
CA ALA A 236 3.95 -2.69 -3.11
C ALA A 236 2.95 -1.53 -3.09
N ASP A 237 1.70 -1.77 -3.49
CA ASP A 237 0.68 -0.73 -3.56
C ASP A 237 -0.66 -1.25 -3.04
N LEU A 238 -0.96 -0.92 -1.79
CA LEU A 238 -2.25 -1.16 -1.17
C LEU A 238 -2.85 0.17 -0.71
N PRO A 239 -4.17 0.36 -0.85
CA PRO A 239 -4.87 1.46 -0.20
C PRO A 239 -4.48 1.55 1.27
N THR A 240 -4.25 2.75 1.74
CA THR A 240 -3.90 2.99 3.14
C THR A 240 -4.94 3.89 3.79
N VAL A 241 -5.36 3.52 4.98
CA VAL A 241 -6.18 4.34 5.89
C VAL A 241 -5.37 4.52 7.18
N GLY A 242 -5.17 5.77 7.56
CA GLY A 242 -4.40 6.14 8.74
C GLY A 242 -4.99 7.36 9.45
N PRO A 243 -4.35 7.88 10.51
CA PRO A 243 -4.85 9.03 11.28
C PRO A 243 -5.13 10.25 10.40
N ALA A 244 -4.28 10.54 9.40
CA ALA A 244 -4.48 11.65 8.47
C ALA A 244 -5.78 11.49 7.65
N THR A 245 -6.06 10.28 7.15
CA THR A 245 -7.32 9.98 6.45
C THR A 245 -8.53 10.22 7.34
N ILE A 246 -8.45 9.81 8.62
CA ILE A 246 -9.54 9.99 9.58
C ILE A 246 -9.75 11.48 9.89
N CYS A 247 -8.67 12.24 10.12
CA CYS A 247 -8.76 13.68 10.34
C CYS A 247 -9.36 14.39 9.11
N GLY A 248 -8.94 14.02 7.90
CA GLY A 248 -9.49 14.56 6.66
C GLY A 248 -10.98 14.22 6.47
N ALA A 249 -11.38 12.99 6.76
CA ALA A 249 -12.78 12.54 6.71
C ALA A 249 -13.66 13.31 7.73
N ALA A 250 -13.16 13.48 8.96
CA ALA A 250 -13.85 14.25 9.99
C ALA A 250 -13.99 15.72 9.59
N ALA A 251 -12.93 16.35 9.08
CA ALA A 251 -12.95 17.74 8.60
C ALA A 251 -13.91 17.94 7.41
N ALA A 252 -14.06 16.92 6.56
CA ALA A 252 -15.02 16.90 5.45
C ALA A 252 -16.47 16.60 5.91
N GLY A 253 -16.73 16.46 7.21
CA GLY A 253 -18.06 16.16 7.75
C GLY A 253 -18.57 14.77 7.41
N LEU A 254 -17.70 13.83 7.14
CA LEU A 254 -18.09 12.44 6.87
C LEU A 254 -18.46 11.73 8.18
N ARG A 255 -19.27 10.66 8.04
CA ARG A 255 -19.71 9.81 9.15
C ARG A 255 -18.96 8.49 9.22
N GLY A 256 -18.19 8.13 8.18
CA GLY A 256 -17.46 6.88 8.18
C GLY A 256 -16.56 6.66 6.98
N VAL A 257 -15.74 5.61 7.10
CA VAL A 257 -14.82 5.13 6.09
C VAL A 257 -15.03 3.63 5.91
N ALA A 258 -15.26 3.18 4.70
CA ALA A 258 -15.35 1.77 4.32
C ALA A 258 -14.18 1.40 3.40
N PHE A 259 -13.65 0.20 3.54
CA PHE A 259 -12.50 -0.29 2.77
C PHE A 259 -12.52 -1.81 2.65
N GLU A 260 -11.76 -2.38 1.72
CA GLU A 260 -11.64 -3.84 1.56
C GLU A 260 -10.83 -4.44 2.71
N ALA A 261 -11.41 -5.40 3.41
CA ALA A 261 -10.72 -6.21 4.41
C ALA A 261 -9.67 -7.11 3.74
N GLY A 262 -8.48 -7.20 4.36
CA GLY A 262 -7.35 -7.95 3.78
C GLY A 262 -6.74 -7.31 2.52
N GLY A 263 -7.31 -6.20 2.04
CA GLY A 263 -6.85 -5.46 0.87
C GLY A 263 -6.47 -4.01 1.17
N THR A 264 -6.55 -3.57 2.42
CA THR A 264 -6.25 -2.19 2.84
C THR A 264 -5.31 -2.20 4.04
N ILE A 265 -4.29 -1.36 4.01
CA ILE A 265 -3.39 -1.12 5.13
C ILE A 265 -4.09 -0.22 6.16
N LEU A 266 -4.14 -0.67 7.41
CA LEU A 266 -4.57 0.15 8.55
C LEU A 266 -3.31 0.68 9.25
N ALA A 267 -2.79 1.80 8.78
CA ALA A 267 -1.59 2.41 9.32
C ALA A 267 -1.81 2.93 10.75
N GLU A 268 -0.80 2.79 11.62
CA GLU A 268 -0.86 3.25 13.02
C GLU A 268 -2.19 2.85 13.67
N ARG A 269 -2.51 1.55 13.63
CA ARG A 269 -3.84 0.99 13.91
C ARG A 269 -4.51 1.59 15.15
N GLU A 270 -3.81 1.60 16.28
CA GLU A 270 -4.37 2.11 17.56
C GLU A 270 -4.71 3.60 17.46
N ALA A 271 -3.81 4.41 16.92
CA ALA A 271 -4.02 5.84 16.72
C ALA A 271 -5.18 6.10 15.73
N THR A 272 -5.28 5.31 14.67
CA THR A 272 -6.35 5.42 13.67
C THR A 272 -7.72 5.10 14.26
N LEU A 273 -7.82 4.01 15.04
CA LEU A 273 -9.06 3.64 15.72
C LEU A 273 -9.46 4.68 16.76
N ALA A 274 -8.50 5.16 17.57
CA ALA A 274 -8.75 6.19 18.58
C ALA A 274 -9.20 7.51 17.95
N ALA A 275 -8.59 7.93 16.85
CA ALA A 275 -9.00 9.12 16.10
C ALA A 275 -10.42 8.98 15.54
N ALA A 276 -10.75 7.82 14.95
CA ALA A 276 -12.08 7.57 14.42
C ALA A 276 -13.16 7.55 15.52
N ASP A 277 -12.88 6.88 16.65
CA ASP A 277 -13.78 6.86 17.80
C ASP A 277 -13.98 8.25 18.41
N THR A 278 -12.94 9.08 18.44
CA THR A 278 -13.00 10.46 18.93
C THR A 278 -13.84 11.33 18.02
N ALA A 279 -13.71 11.14 16.69
CA ALA A 279 -14.46 11.86 15.68
C ALA A 279 -15.88 11.32 15.46
N GLY A 280 -16.27 10.21 16.12
CA GLY A 280 -17.56 9.56 15.92
C GLY A 280 -17.74 8.91 14.55
N LEU A 281 -16.64 8.58 13.88
CA LEU A 281 -16.62 7.93 12.56
C LEU A 281 -16.67 6.41 12.71
N PHE A 282 -17.48 5.73 11.88
CA PHE A 282 -17.34 4.29 11.76
C PHE A 282 -16.18 3.93 10.79
N LEU A 283 -15.47 2.85 11.10
CA LEU A 283 -14.54 2.19 10.18
C LEU A 283 -15.09 0.80 9.86
N LEU A 284 -15.31 0.52 8.59
CA LEU A 284 -15.91 -0.73 8.12
C LEU A 284 -15.00 -1.45 7.13
N GLY A 285 -14.48 -2.60 7.56
CA GLY A 285 -13.82 -3.56 6.66
C GLY A 285 -14.86 -4.41 5.92
N LEU A 286 -14.94 -4.25 4.61
CA LEU A 286 -15.84 -5.00 3.74
C LEU A 286 -15.25 -6.34 3.38
N ASP A 287 -15.99 -7.44 3.54
CA ASP A 287 -15.55 -8.75 3.05
C ASP A 287 -15.47 -8.73 1.51
N PRO A 288 -14.32 -9.09 0.90
CA PRO A 288 -14.16 -9.15 -0.55
C PRO A 288 -15.25 -9.95 -1.26
N LYS A 289 -15.72 -11.04 -0.66
CA LYS A 289 -16.81 -11.86 -1.21
C LYS A 289 -18.14 -11.09 -1.33
N THR A 290 -18.41 -10.23 -0.37
CA THR A 290 -19.62 -9.36 -0.39
C THR A 290 -19.49 -8.28 -1.46
N ILE A 291 -18.28 -7.79 -1.63
CA ILE A 291 -17.95 -6.81 -2.67
C ILE A 291 -18.13 -7.43 -4.07
N GLU A 292 -17.62 -8.65 -4.32
CA GLU A 292 -17.70 -9.33 -5.61
C GLU A 292 -19.14 -9.75 -6.00
N GLY A 293 -19.99 -10.01 -5.03
CA GLY A 293 -21.38 -10.44 -5.26
C GLY A 293 -22.33 -9.35 -5.77
N SER A 294 -21.93 -8.07 -5.73
CA SER A 294 -22.74 -6.95 -6.23
C SER A 294 -22.73 -6.80 -7.77
N ASP A 295 -21.84 -7.51 -8.48
CA ASP A 295 -21.74 -7.47 -9.95
C ASP A 295 -22.77 -8.34 -10.71
N LYS A 296 -23.66 -9.04 -9.99
CA LYS A 296 -24.62 -10.00 -10.62
C LYS A 296 -26.06 -9.56 -10.56
N ARG A 297 -26.35 -8.26 -10.45
CA ARG A 297 -27.75 -7.77 -10.53
C ARG A 297 -27.89 -6.70 -11.57
#